data_469ee49fc539a6c2cf18956b99b86076
#
_entry.id   469ee49fc539a6c2cf18956b99b86076
#
_cell.length_a   1.000
_cell.length_b   1.000
_cell.length_c   1.000
_cell.angle_alpha   90.00
_cell.angle_beta   90.00
_cell.angle_gamma   90.00
#
_symmetry.space_group_name_H-M   'P 1'
#
loop_
_entity.id
_entity.type
_entity.pdbx_description
1 polymer ?
#
loop_
_entity_poly.entity_id
_entity_poly.type
_entity_poly.pdbx_seq_one_letter_code
_entity_poly.pdbx_strand_id
1 'polypeptide(L)'
;MKNLTLSFFLLFSVSFFCQEIPEGFVEIREVIPDIILDLRYLTNHNFLGVPVDGYKAEKCFITKDAADSLSKVQAELKRFNLSLKIYDAYRPQRAVNHFVRWAKELSDTLTKKEFYPTIDKSRLFVDGYIAEKSGHSRGSTVDLTIVPLPLPYQPEFEIENQCECSESTEKRFKDNSIDMGTGFDCFHSLSHTENIKLTSQQRTNRLLLKSLMDKYGFKNLAEEWWHFTLRNEPFPKTYFDFEIK
;
A
#
# COMPACT_ATOMS: atom_id res chain seq x y z
N MET A 1 -23.70 -47.46 50.30
CA MET A 1 -23.63 -47.41 48.82
C MET A 1 -23.11 -46.06 48.44
N LYS A 2 -21.86 -45.95 47.97
CA LYS A 2 -21.22 -44.69 47.57
C LYS A 2 -21.46 -44.50 46.06
N ASN A 3 -22.19 -43.47 45.67
CA ASN A 3 -22.37 -43.12 44.29
C ASN A 3 -21.12 -42.42 43.78
N LEU A 4 -20.44 -43.02 42.80
CA LEU A 4 -19.30 -42.48 42.11
C LEU A 4 -19.83 -41.68 40.86
N THR A 5 -19.79 -40.36 40.95
CA THR A 5 -20.17 -39.51 39.84
C THR A 5 -18.96 -39.35 38.94
N LEU A 6 -19.01 -39.93 37.76
CA LEU A 6 -17.97 -39.85 36.72
C LEU A 6 -18.20 -38.56 35.92
N SER A 7 -17.38 -37.52 36.16
CA SER A 7 -17.41 -36.26 35.33
C SER A 7 -16.61 -36.47 34.07
N PHE A 8 -17.30 -36.42 32.96
CA PHE A 8 -16.72 -36.49 31.61
C PHE A 8 -16.23 -35.05 31.21
N PHE A 9 -14.94 -34.83 31.20
CA PHE A 9 -14.35 -33.60 30.65
C PHE A 9 -14.26 -33.76 29.12
N LEU A 10 -15.08 -33.02 28.40
CA LEU A 10 -14.95 -32.84 26.94
C LEU A 10 -13.79 -31.86 26.67
N LEU A 11 -12.66 -32.37 26.21
CA LEU A 11 -11.57 -31.56 25.68
C LEU A 11 -11.96 -31.08 24.27
N PHE A 12 -12.38 -29.82 24.17
CA PHE A 12 -12.49 -29.14 22.89
C PHE A 12 -11.08 -28.77 22.40
N SER A 13 -10.57 -29.52 21.42
CA SER A 13 -9.38 -29.10 20.66
C SER A 13 -9.76 -27.95 19.72
N VAL A 14 -9.37 -26.75 20.08
CA VAL A 14 -9.42 -25.58 19.20
C VAL A 14 -8.27 -25.75 18.20
N SER A 15 -8.58 -26.24 17.00
CA SER A 15 -7.64 -26.22 15.88
C SER A 15 -7.48 -24.75 15.44
N PHE A 16 -6.37 -24.12 15.79
CA PHE A 16 -5.96 -22.89 15.15
C PHE A 16 -5.61 -23.23 13.69
N PHE A 17 -6.50 -22.92 12.78
CA PHE A 17 -6.15 -22.86 11.36
C PHE A 17 -5.19 -21.69 11.17
N CYS A 18 -3.88 -21.96 11.22
CA CYS A 18 -2.89 -21.02 10.70
C CYS A 18 -3.11 -21.00 9.19
N GLN A 19 -3.51 -19.85 8.64
CA GLN A 19 -3.60 -19.67 7.21
C GLN A 19 -2.18 -19.76 6.66
N GLU A 20 -1.90 -20.73 5.78
CA GLU A 20 -0.61 -20.84 5.12
C GLU A 20 -0.45 -19.70 4.12
N ILE A 21 0.69 -18.99 4.21
CA ILE A 21 1.10 -18.03 3.20
C ILE A 21 1.49 -18.83 1.96
N PRO A 22 0.99 -18.49 0.75
CA PRO A 22 1.34 -19.23 -0.46
C PRO A 22 2.85 -19.27 -0.69
N GLU A 23 3.34 -20.39 -1.20
CA GLU A 23 4.74 -20.55 -1.61
C GLU A 23 5.14 -19.41 -2.57
N GLY A 24 6.33 -18.88 -2.40
CA GLY A 24 6.86 -17.76 -3.18
C GLY A 24 6.57 -16.37 -2.58
N PHE A 25 5.79 -16.28 -1.49
CA PHE A 25 5.61 -15.05 -0.72
C PHE A 25 6.49 -15.04 0.53
N VAL A 26 6.88 -13.83 0.94
CA VAL A 26 7.62 -13.56 2.19
C VAL A 26 7.01 -12.34 2.89
N GLU A 27 7.16 -12.25 4.19
CA GLU A 27 6.97 -10.99 4.91
C GLU A 27 8.20 -10.10 4.65
N ILE A 28 7.98 -8.85 4.22
CA ILE A 28 9.06 -8.00 3.69
C ILE A 28 10.19 -7.76 4.71
N ARG A 29 9.88 -7.68 6.01
CA ARG A 29 10.86 -7.48 7.09
C ARG A 29 11.78 -8.69 7.29
N GLU A 30 11.43 -9.86 6.80
CA GLU A 30 12.33 -11.03 6.77
C GLU A 30 13.50 -10.82 5.80
N VAL A 31 13.31 -10.00 4.75
CA VAL A 31 14.31 -9.69 3.72
C VAL A 31 14.93 -8.31 3.96
N ILE A 32 14.13 -7.33 4.39
CA ILE A 32 14.55 -5.94 4.66
C ILE A 32 14.10 -5.57 6.07
N PRO A 33 14.85 -5.94 7.13
CA PRO A 33 14.40 -5.77 8.51
C PRO A 33 14.16 -4.32 8.94
N ASP A 34 14.79 -3.35 8.28
CA ASP A 34 14.69 -1.92 8.56
C ASP A 34 13.80 -1.16 7.58
N ILE A 35 12.97 -1.87 6.81
CA ILE A 35 11.99 -1.24 5.93
C ILE A 35 10.93 -0.48 6.74
N ILE A 36 10.60 0.72 6.28
CA ILE A 36 9.56 1.53 6.92
C ILE A 36 8.21 1.17 6.29
N LEU A 37 7.22 0.87 7.15
CA LEU A 37 5.86 0.57 6.72
C LEU A 37 4.91 1.68 7.20
N ASP A 38 4.02 2.10 6.32
CA ASP A 38 2.89 3.00 6.57
C ASP A 38 1.67 2.42 5.85
N LEU A 39 1.21 1.25 6.35
CA LEU A 39 0.21 0.40 5.68
C LEU A 39 -1.17 1.05 5.74
N ARG A 40 -1.47 1.86 4.73
CA ARG A 40 -2.65 2.73 4.69
C ARG A 40 -3.97 1.97 4.72
N TYR A 41 -4.04 0.79 4.13
CA TYR A 41 -5.28 0.00 4.10
C TYR A 41 -5.56 -0.78 5.40
N LEU A 42 -4.60 -0.84 6.31
CA LEU A 42 -4.81 -1.35 7.68
C LEU A 42 -5.52 -0.33 8.57
N THR A 43 -5.46 0.95 8.24
CA THR A 43 -5.97 2.08 9.03
C THR A 43 -7.13 2.78 8.32
N ASN A 44 -7.63 3.87 8.90
CA ASN A 44 -8.62 4.74 8.27
C ASN A 44 -8.01 5.82 7.36
N HIS A 45 -6.67 5.95 7.30
CA HIS A 45 -6.00 6.93 6.44
C HIS A 45 -5.82 6.40 5.01
N ASN A 46 -6.92 6.14 4.35
CA ASN A 46 -7.00 5.71 2.95
C ASN A 46 -8.25 6.31 2.30
N PHE A 47 -8.41 6.13 1.00
CA PHE A 47 -9.51 6.76 0.25
C PHE A 47 -10.91 6.20 0.60
N LEU A 48 -11.02 5.09 1.36
CA LEU A 48 -12.30 4.60 1.90
C LEU A 48 -12.65 5.27 3.24
N GLY A 49 -11.63 5.71 4.02
CA GLY A 49 -11.81 6.24 5.37
C GLY A 49 -12.03 5.17 6.44
N VAL A 50 -11.85 3.90 6.12
CA VAL A 50 -12.00 2.74 7.01
C VAL A 50 -10.95 1.68 6.71
N PRO A 51 -10.59 0.80 7.68
CA PRO A 51 -9.75 -0.35 7.42
C PRO A 51 -10.34 -1.25 6.32
N VAL A 52 -9.49 -1.72 5.43
CA VAL A 52 -9.90 -2.45 4.23
C VAL A 52 -9.99 -3.96 4.51
N ASP A 53 -10.96 -4.63 3.87
CA ASP A 53 -11.14 -6.08 3.98
C ASP A 53 -9.87 -6.85 3.66
N GLY A 54 -9.49 -7.78 4.56
CA GLY A 54 -8.32 -8.62 4.38
C GLY A 54 -7.03 -8.11 5.04
N TYR A 55 -6.98 -6.85 5.48
CA TYR A 55 -5.89 -6.31 6.29
C TYR A 55 -6.23 -6.46 7.77
N LYS A 56 -5.52 -7.35 8.49
CA LYS A 56 -5.78 -7.71 9.89
C LYS A 56 -4.58 -7.51 10.82
N ALA A 57 -3.37 -7.37 10.26
CA ALA A 57 -2.14 -7.17 11.01
C ALA A 57 -1.18 -6.23 10.27
N GLU A 58 -0.27 -5.61 11.02
CA GLU A 58 0.82 -4.78 10.46
C GLU A 58 1.91 -5.70 9.86
N LYS A 59 1.52 -6.40 8.79
CA LYS A 59 2.41 -7.23 7.98
C LYS A 59 2.33 -6.82 6.52
N CYS A 60 3.44 -6.93 5.83
CA CYS A 60 3.56 -6.59 4.41
C CYS A 60 4.09 -7.81 3.65
N PHE A 61 3.21 -8.51 2.96
CA PHE A 61 3.59 -9.65 2.13
C PHE A 61 3.88 -9.20 0.70
N ILE A 62 4.87 -9.86 0.10
CA ILE A 62 5.27 -9.63 -1.28
C ILE A 62 5.91 -10.92 -1.83
N THR A 63 6.01 -11.09 -3.15
CA THR A 63 6.76 -12.23 -3.68
C THR A 63 8.24 -12.10 -3.34
N LYS A 64 8.90 -13.23 -3.11
CA LYS A 64 10.34 -13.26 -2.77
C LYS A 64 11.18 -12.52 -3.81
N ASP A 65 10.91 -12.70 -5.10
CA ASP A 65 11.65 -12.05 -6.19
C ASP A 65 11.54 -10.52 -6.12
N ALA A 66 10.34 -10.01 -5.77
CA ALA A 66 10.13 -8.57 -5.60
C ALA A 66 10.81 -8.07 -4.33
N ALA A 67 10.79 -8.81 -3.21
CA ALA A 67 11.49 -8.48 -1.97
C ALA A 67 13.02 -8.41 -2.20
N ASP A 68 13.60 -9.40 -2.88
CA ASP A 68 15.03 -9.45 -3.23
C ASP A 68 15.43 -8.25 -4.13
N SER A 69 14.54 -7.81 -5.00
CA SER A 69 14.76 -6.62 -5.84
C SER A 69 14.66 -5.32 -5.02
N LEU A 70 13.67 -5.20 -4.14
CA LEU A 70 13.51 -4.04 -3.25
C LEU A 70 14.69 -3.91 -2.26
N SER A 71 15.26 -5.02 -1.79
CA SER A 71 16.42 -4.99 -0.89
C SER A 71 17.62 -4.28 -1.53
N LYS A 72 17.79 -4.40 -2.83
CA LYS A 72 18.85 -3.71 -3.58
C LYS A 72 18.58 -2.21 -3.72
N VAL A 73 17.30 -1.81 -3.94
CA VAL A 73 16.89 -0.41 -3.93
C VAL A 73 17.15 0.21 -2.55
N GLN A 74 16.72 -0.47 -1.49
CA GLN A 74 16.93 -0.05 -0.11
C GLN A 74 18.43 0.15 0.20
N ALA A 75 19.27 -0.80 -0.18
CA ALA A 75 20.70 -0.74 0.05
C ALA A 75 21.36 0.48 -0.64
N GLU A 76 20.92 0.88 -1.83
CA GLU A 76 21.42 2.08 -2.50
C GLU A 76 20.95 3.35 -1.78
N LEU A 77 19.69 3.45 -1.42
CA LEU A 77 19.13 4.61 -0.71
C LEU A 77 19.80 4.84 0.64
N LYS A 78 20.07 3.79 1.40
CA LYS A 78 20.74 3.86 2.71
C LYS A 78 22.11 4.55 2.65
N ARG A 79 22.82 4.47 1.54
CA ARG A 79 24.12 5.15 1.34
C ARG A 79 23.99 6.69 1.34
N PHE A 80 22.78 7.20 1.16
CA PHE A 80 22.47 8.64 1.12
C PHE A 80 21.58 9.08 2.28
N ASN A 81 21.52 8.29 3.36
CA ASN A 81 20.61 8.52 4.49
C ASN A 81 19.12 8.63 4.05
N LEU A 82 18.74 7.81 3.10
CA LEU A 82 17.37 7.66 2.62
C LEU A 82 16.90 6.22 2.84
N SER A 83 15.58 6.03 2.88
CA SER A 83 14.95 4.71 3.00
C SER A 83 13.72 4.63 2.12
N LEU A 84 13.37 3.42 1.68
CA LEU A 84 12.02 3.15 1.19
C LEU A 84 11.02 3.19 2.35
N LYS A 85 9.82 3.66 2.07
CA LYS A 85 8.62 3.50 2.90
C LYS A 85 7.51 2.89 2.03
N ILE A 86 6.92 1.78 2.49
CA ILE A 86 5.87 1.05 1.77
C ILE A 86 4.50 1.47 2.31
N TYR A 87 3.58 1.81 1.41
CA TYR A 87 2.18 2.07 1.70
C TYR A 87 1.30 0.85 1.52
N ASP A 88 1.58 0.04 0.47
CA ASP A 88 0.92 -1.22 0.17
C ASP A 88 1.82 -2.13 -0.68
N ALA A 89 1.62 -3.46 -0.56
CA ALA A 89 2.29 -4.43 -1.42
C ALA A 89 1.29 -5.50 -1.87
N TYR A 90 1.36 -6.75 -1.36
CA TYR A 90 0.29 -7.70 -1.64
C TYR A 90 -1.03 -7.18 -1.08
N ARG A 91 -2.05 -7.11 -1.94
CA ARG A 91 -3.43 -6.70 -1.64
C ARG A 91 -4.35 -7.88 -1.94
N PRO A 92 -5.04 -8.44 -0.94
CA PRO A 92 -6.00 -9.52 -1.17
C PRO A 92 -7.08 -9.12 -2.20
N GLN A 93 -7.56 -10.06 -3.02
CA GLN A 93 -8.64 -9.76 -3.97
C GLN A 93 -9.91 -9.24 -3.26
N ARG A 94 -10.19 -9.69 -2.03
CA ARG A 94 -11.29 -9.16 -1.22
C ARG A 94 -11.17 -7.67 -0.90
N ALA A 95 -9.94 -7.15 -0.77
CA ALA A 95 -9.68 -5.72 -0.61
C ALA A 95 -10.05 -4.96 -1.89
N VAL A 96 -9.66 -5.46 -3.05
CA VAL A 96 -10.05 -4.90 -4.35
C VAL A 96 -11.58 -4.91 -4.49
N ASN A 97 -12.23 -6.00 -4.09
CA ASN A 97 -13.70 -6.09 -4.07
C ASN A 97 -14.34 -5.06 -3.11
N HIS A 98 -13.65 -4.72 -2.00
CA HIS A 98 -14.10 -3.64 -1.10
C HIS A 98 -14.00 -2.28 -1.79
N PHE A 99 -12.92 -1.98 -2.51
CA PHE A 99 -12.78 -0.76 -3.32
C PHE A 99 -13.92 -0.63 -4.34
N VAL A 100 -14.25 -1.72 -5.02
CA VAL A 100 -15.36 -1.76 -6.01
C VAL A 100 -16.70 -1.47 -5.35
N ARG A 101 -16.99 -2.04 -4.17
CA ARG A 101 -18.24 -1.74 -3.43
C ARG A 101 -18.30 -0.29 -2.99
N TRP A 102 -17.21 0.21 -2.41
CA TRP A 102 -17.11 1.60 -1.98
C TRP A 102 -17.29 2.58 -3.14
N ALA A 103 -16.69 2.32 -4.29
CA ALA A 103 -16.81 3.22 -5.45
C ALA A 103 -18.21 3.27 -6.05
N LYS A 104 -19.03 2.21 -5.86
CA LYS A 104 -20.45 2.17 -6.26
C LYS A 104 -21.36 2.91 -5.30
N GLU A 105 -20.94 3.13 -4.06
CA GLU A 105 -21.70 3.91 -3.06
C GLU A 105 -21.39 5.41 -3.23
N LEU A 106 -22.13 6.05 -4.15
CA LEU A 106 -21.86 7.44 -4.56
C LEU A 106 -22.10 8.46 -3.44
N SER A 107 -22.91 8.13 -2.44
CA SER A 107 -23.20 9.00 -1.30
C SER A 107 -22.08 9.07 -0.28
N ASP A 108 -21.20 8.05 -0.23
CA ASP A 108 -20.01 8.04 0.62
C ASP A 108 -18.90 8.92 0.03
N THR A 109 -18.77 10.11 0.57
CA THR A 109 -17.78 11.13 0.15
C THR A 109 -16.87 11.57 1.29
N LEU A 110 -16.77 10.77 2.35
CA LEU A 110 -16.03 11.08 3.58
C LEU A 110 -14.60 11.54 3.32
N THR A 111 -13.92 10.91 2.39
CA THR A 111 -12.51 11.14 2.09
C THR A 111 -12.27 11.96 0.81
N LYS A 112 -13.36 12.46 0.19
CA LYS A 112 -13.29 13.20 -1.08
C LYS A 112 -12.32 14.37 -1.00
N LYS A 113 -12.34 15.12 0.10
CA LYS A 113 -11.52 16.32 0.26
C LYS A 113 -10.02 16.01 0.11
N GLU A 114 -9.56 14.88 0.61
CA GLU A 114 -8.14 14.49 0.53
C GLU A 114 -7.83 13.77 -0.77
N PHE A 115 -8.51 12.65 -1.07
CA PHE A 115 -8.05 11.71 -2.06
C PHE A 115 -8.55 11.98 -3.49
N TYR A 116 -9.74 12.60 -3.67
CA TYR A 116 -10.31 12.86 -5.00
C TYR A 116 -11.04 14.20 -5.07
N PRO A 117 -10.37 15.31 -4.68
CA PRO A 117 -11.01 16.61 -4.48
C PRO A 117 -11.70 17.14 -5.75
N THR A 118 -11.14 16.86 -6.91
CA THR A 118 -11.57 17.39 -8.21
C THR A 118 -12.32 16.39 -9.08
N ILE A 119 -12.47 15.12 -8.61
CA ILE A 119 -13.08 14.04 -9.40
C ILE A 119 -14.45 13.70 -8.81
N ASP A 120 -15.44 13.49 -9.69
CA ASP A 120 -16.71 12.90 -9.28
C ASP A 120 -16.54 11.41 -9.04
N LYS A 121 -17.07 10.88 -7.91
CA LYS A 121 -16.94 9.48 -7.55
C LYS A 121 -17.45 8.51 -8.60
N SER A 122 -18.49 8.91 -9.36
CA SER A 122 -19.04 8.12 -10.48
C SER A 122 -18.05 7.88 -11.62
N ARG A 123 -16.98 8.67 -11.68
CA ARG A 123 -15.96 8.58 -12.74
C ARG A 123 -14.78 7.67 -12.38
N LEU A 124 -14.64 7.24 -11.12
CA LEU A 124 -13.45 6.52 -10.65
C LEU A 124 -13.13 5.24 -11.46
N PHE A 125 -14.16 4.52 -11.93
CA PHE A 125 -13.97 3.38 -12.83
C PHE A 125 -13.62 3.82 -14.27
N VAL A 126 -14.32 4.81 -14.79
CA VAL A 126 -14.14 5.29 -16.16
C VAL A 126 -12.77 5.91 -16.35
N ASP A 127 -12.29 6.63 -15.34
CA ASP A 127 -10.99 7.30 -15.35
C ASP A 127 -9.85 6.37 -14.92
N GLY A 128 -10.15 5.10 -14.59
CA GLY A 128 -9.16 4.05 -14.32
C GLY A 128 -8.56 4.04 -12.90
N TYR A 129 -9.08 4.86 -11.98
CA TYR A 129 -8.61 4.87 -10.58
C TYR A 129 -9.00 3.62 -9.79
N ILE A 130 -10.15 3.02 -10.10
CA ILE A 130 -10.63 1.78 -9.49
C ILE A 130 -10.82 0.72 -10.57
N ALA A 131 -10.33 -0.49 -10.31
CA ALA A 131 -10.46 -1.64 -11.20
C ALA A 131 -10.92 -2.89 -10.43
N GLU A 132 -11.54 -3.85 -11.12
CA GLU A 132 -12.01 -5.12 -10.53
C GLU A 132 -10.86 -6.11 -10.24
N LYS A 133 -9.69 -5.87 -10.81
CA LYS A 133 -8.46 -6.66 -10.62
C LYS A 133 -7.28 -5.73 -10.44
N SER A 134 -6.36 -6.09 -9.56
CA SER A 134 -5.17 -5.29 -9.25
C SER A 134 -3.89 -6.09 -9.40
N GLY A 135 -2.84 -5.44 -9.88
CA GLY A 135 -1.48 -5.98 -9.88
C GLY A 135 -1.03 -6.43 -8.49
N HIS A 136 -1.43 -5.71 -7.46
CA HIS A 136 -1.11 -6.03 -6.06
C HIS A 136 -1.59 -7.42 -5.63
N SER A 137 -2.74 -7.88 -6.12
CA SER A 137 -3.25 -9.22 -5.80
C SER A 137 -2.40 -10.35 -6.38
N ARG A 138 -1.46 -10.04 -7.29
CA ARG A 138 -0.47 -10.99 -7.82
C ARG A 138 0.81 -11.06 -6.98
N GLY A 139 0.97 -10.14 -6.02
CA GLY A 139 2.03 -10.15 -5.01
C GLY A 139 3.37 -9.54 -5.43
N SER A 140 3.52 -9.01 -6.66
CA SER A 140 4.77 -8.39 -7.12
C SER A 140 4.63 -6.92 -7.47
N THR A 141 3.54 -6.29 -7.03
CA THR A 141 3.29 -4.86 -7.13
C THR A 141 3.43 -4.22 -5.76
N VAL A 142 3.98 -3.02 -5.71
CA VAL A 142 4.22 -2.26 -4.49
C VAL A 142 3.94 -0.79 -4.71
N ASP A 143 3.29 -0.16 -3.72
CA ASP A 143 3.12 1.28 -3.60
C ASP A 143 4.09 1.80 -2.53
N LEU A 144 4.97 2.71 -2.91
CA LEU A 144 6.06 3.14 -2.02
C LEU A 144 6.56 4.55 -2.33
N THR A 145 7.35 5.06 -1.40
CA THR A 145 8.05 6.35 -1.51
C THR A 145 9.46 6.26 -0.94
N ILE A 146 10.17 7.39 -0.99
CA ILE A 146 11.46 7.62 -0.33
C ILE A 146 11.25 8.55 0.85
N VAL A 147 11.88 8.24 1.98
CA VAL A 147 11.89 9.09 3.19
C VAL A 147 13.33 9.36 3.64
N PRO A 148 13.61 10.50 4.30
CA PRO A 148 14.93 10.79 4.87
C PRO A 148 15.17 9.97 6.15
N LEU A 149 16.44 9.76 6.49
CA LEU A 149 16.88 9.18 7.75
C LEU A 149 17.78 10.19 8.51
N PRO A 150 17.67 10.31 9.85
CA PRO A 150 16.70 9.64 10.70
C PRO A 150 15.27 10.03 10.34
N LEU A 151 14.32 9.09 10.50
CA LEU A 151 12.92 9.33 10.16
C LEU A 151 12.34 10.40 11.10
N PRO A 152 11.78 11.51 10.57
CA PRO A 152 11.10 12.50 11.39
C PRO A 152 9.82 11.93 12.04
N TYR A 153 9.34 12.60 13.08
CA TYR A 153 8.03 12.26 13.65
C TYR A 153 6.92 12.41 12.60
N GLN A 154 6.09 11.38 12.50
CA GLN A 154 4.87 11.40 11.67
C GLN A 154 3.66 11.63 12.58
N PRO A 155 2.83 12.65 12.33
CA PRO A 155 1.63 12.87 13.14
C PRO A 155 0.62 11.74 12.92
N GLU A 156 -0.25 11.55 13.90
CA GLU A 156 -1.43 10.70 13.72
C GLU A 156 -2.38 11.35 12.71
N PHE A 157 -3.07 10.53 11.95
CA PHE A 157 -4.07 11.01 11.00
C PHE A 157 -5.40 11.25 11.72
N GLU A 158 -5.93 12.45 11.51
CA GLU A 158 -7.26 12.85 11.99
C GLU A 158 -8.11 13.24 10.77
N ILE A 159 -9.23 12.59 10.58
CA ILE A 159 -10.09 12.75 9.39
C ILE A 159 -10.63 14.18 9.25
N GLU A 160 -10.80 14.88 10.36
CA GLU A 160 -11.25 16.29 10.40
C GLU A 160 -10.21 17.24 9.81
N ASN A 161 -8.94 16.85 9.85
CA ASN A 161 -7.80 17.65 9.39
C ASN A 161 -7.41 17.34 7.92
N GLN A 162 -8.28 16.69 7.16
CA GLN A 162 -8.04 16.41 5.75
C GLN A 162 -7.68 17.66 4.95
N CYS A 163 -6.66 17.53 4.12
CA CYS A 163 -6.25 18.53 3.14
C CYS A 163 -6.10 17.85 1.77
N GLU A 164 -6.33 18.60 0.70
CA GLU A 164 -6.20 18.04 -0.66
C GLU A 164 -4.81 17.44 -0.87
N CYS A 165 -4.77 16.21 -1.36
CA CYS A 165 -3.53 15.48 -1.61
C CYS A 165 -2.61 16.15 -2.66
N SER A 166 -3.13 17.09 -3.44
CA SER A 166 -2.41 17.87 -4.44
C SER A 166 -1.88 19.22 -3.90
N GLU A 167 -2.19 19.57 -2.65
CA GLU A 167 -1.63 20.76 -2.00
C GLU A 167 -0.13 20.62 -1.71
N SER A 168 0.50 21.73 -1.32
CA SER A 168 1.92 21.74 -0.96
C SER A 168 2.21 20.87 0.27
N THR A 169 3.46 20.41 0.42
CA THR A 169 3.92 19.58 1.55
C THR A 169 3.73 20.23 2.91
N GLU A 170 3.63 21.56 2.99
CA GLU A 170 3.38 22.28 4.23
C GLU A 170 1.94 22.13 4.72
N LYS A 171 0.99 21.89 3.77
CA LYS A 171 -0.44 21.84 4.05
C LYS A 171 -0.99 20.41 4.12
N ARG A 172 -0.56 19.54 3.19
CA ARG A 172 -1.05 18.16 3.16
C ARG A 172 -0.50 17.32 4.31
N PHE A 173 -1.08 16.16 4.55
CA PHE A 173 -0.62 15.24 5.59
C PHE A 173 0.87 14.95 5.45
N LYS A 174 1.59 15.07 6.57
CA LYS A 174 3.05 14.90 6.63
C LYS A 174 3.40 13.45 6.93
N ASP A 175 3.52 12.67 5.89
CA ASP A 175 3.90 11.26 5.96
C ASP A 175 5.41 11.01 5.82
N ASN A 176 6.22 12.08 5.95
CA ASN A 176 7.68 12.05 5.81
C ASN A 176 8.21 11.70 4.41
N SER A 177 7.34 11.49 3.41
CA SER A 177 7.77 11.35 2.03
C SER A 177 8.56 12.58 1.57
N ILE A 178 9.67 12.38 0.85
CA ILE A 178 10.24 13.50 0.08
C ILE A 178 9.18 14.04 -0.87
N ASP A 179 9.23 15.34 -1.18
CA ASP A 179 8.14 15.95 -1.94
C ASP A 179 7.99 15.33 -3.34
N MET A 180 6.97 14.51 -3.51
CA MET A 180 6.59 13.88 -4.79
C MET A 180 5.55 14.71 -5.55
N GLY A 181 5.10 15.87 -5.04
CA GLY A 181 4.10 16.73 -5.67
C GLY A 181 2.66 16.42 -5.28
N THR A 182 2.35 15.19 -4.91
CA THR A 182 1.06 14.77 -4.31
C THR A 182 1.29 13.82 -3.16
N GLY A 183 0.26 13.64 -2.31
CA GLY A 183 0.19 12.51 -1.39
C GLY A 183 0.02 11.17 -2.12
N PHE A 184 0.10 10.08 -1.35
CA PHE A 184 -0.23 8.72 -1.81
C PHE A 184 -1.74 8.60 -2.10
N ASP A 185 -2.12 7.76 -3.04
CA ASP A 185 -3.52 7.53 -3.48
C ASP A 185 -4.28 8.81 -3.90
N CYS A 186 -3.56 9.82 -4.35
CA CYS A 186 -4.16 11.06 -4.85
C CYS A 186 -4.74 10.86 -6.24
N PHE A 187 -6.05 10.73 -6.35
CA PHE A 187 -6.76 10.61 -7.64
C PHE A 187 -6.80 11.97 -8.34
N HIS A 188 -5.68 12.32 -8.91
CA HIS A 188 -5.48 13.61 -9.57
C HIS A 188 -4.39 13.48 -10.65
N SER A 189 -4.56 14.18 -11.77
CA SER A 189 -3.59 14.13 -12.88
C SER A 189 -2.16 14.54 -12.46
N LEU A 190 -2.02 15.34 -11.40
CA LEU A 190 -0.71 15.68 -10.84
C LEU A 190 0.04 14.46 -10.30
N SER A 191 -0.64 13.35 -10.00
CA SER A 191 -0.03 12.07 -9.59
C SER A 191 0.67 11.34 -10.74
N HIS A 192 0.34 11.66 -11.99
CA HIS A 192 1.02 11.08 -13.15
C HIS A 192 2.53 11.36 -13.05
N THR A 193 3.33 10.32 -13.17
CA THR A 193 4.77 10.32 -12.85
C THR A 193 5.54 11.42 -13.56
N GLU A 194 5.20 11.70 -14.82
CA GLU A 194 5.89 12.68 -15.69
C GLU A 194 5.05 13.96 -15.92
N ASN A 195 4.15 14.32 -14.99
CA ASN A 195 3.32 15.50 -15.13
C ASN A 195 4.17 16.77 -15.29
N ILE A 196 3.85 17.58 -16.30
CA ILE A 196 4.63 18.78 -16.65
C ILE A 196 4.50 19.94 -15.66
N LYS A 197 3.46 19.91 -14.80
CA LYS A 197 3.20 20.95 -13.78
C LYS A 197 4.03 20.75 -12.50
N LEU A 198 4.79 19.66 -12.39
CA LEU A 198 5.67 19.41 -11.26
C LEU A 198 6.81 20.43 -11.21
N THR A 199 7.19 20.85 -10.01
CA THR A 199 8.43 21.61 -9.80
C THR A 199 9.66 20.78 -10.18
N SER A 200 10.79 21.42 -10.40
CA SER A 200 12.04 20.73 -10.70
C SER A 200 12.45 19.74 -9.60
N GLN A 201 12.24 20.12 -8.33
CA GLN A 201 12.54 19.23 -7.19
C GLN A 201 11.62 17.99 -7.17
N GLN A 202 10.31 18.17 -7.33
CA GLN A 202 9.35 17.07 -7.35
C GLN A 202 9.65 16.10 -8.50
N ARG A 203 9.96 16.63 -9.67
CA ARG A 203 10.37 15.83 -10.83
C ARG A 203 11.65 15.05 -10.56
N THR A 204 12.65 15.67 -9.93
CA THR A 204 13.90 15.00 -9.56
C THR A 204 13.66 13.88 -8.55
N ASN A 205 12.81 14.10 -7.54
CA ASN A 205 12.45 13.10 -6.54
C ASN A 205 11.77 11.89 -7.18
N ARG A 206 10.80 12.10 -8.08
CA ARG A 206 10.14 11.02 -8.83
C ARG A 206 11.12 10.29 -9.75
N LEU A 207 12.02 11.01 -10.42
CA LEU A 207 13.03 10.42 -11.28
C LEU A 207 14.01 9.55 -10.48
N LEU A 208 14.42 9.97 -9.28
CA LEU A 208 15.25 9.16 -8.38
C LEU A 208 14.56 7.83 -8.06
N LEU A 209 13.31 7.87 -7.59
CA LEU A 209 12.54 6.67 -7.27
C LEU A 209 12.38 5.78 -8.51
N LYS A 210 11.88 6.34 -9.61
CA LYS A 210 11.64 5.61 -10.87
C LYS A 210 12.91 4.95 -11.39
N SER A 211 14.04 5.66 -11.39
CA SER A 211 15.32 5.14 -11.92
C SER A 211 15.88 4.00 -11.08
N LEU A 212 15.78 4.10 -9.74
CA LEU A 212 16.20 3.02 -8.86
C LEU A 212 15.32 1.78 -9.01
N MET A 213 14.00 1.96 -9.04
CA MET A 213 13.05 0.88 -9.22
C MET A 213 13.24 0.20 -10.60
N ASP A 214 13.41 1.01 -11.66
CA ASP A 214 13.67 0.51 -13.02
C ASP A 214 14.97 -0.31 -13.11
N LYS A 215 16.04 0.18 -12.50
CA LYS A 215 17.35 -0.51 -12.42
C LYS A 215 17.22 -1.91 -11.82
N TYR A 216 16.34 -2.10 -10.84
CA TYR A 216 16.14 -3.38 -10.17
C TYR A 216 14.88 -4.14 -10.63
N GLY A 217 14.45 -3.87 -11.87
CA GLY A 217 13.49 -4.71 -12.59
C GLY A 217 12.02 -4.34 -12.41
N PHE A 218 11.70 -3.26 -11.73
CA PHE A 218 10.32 -2.79 -11.63
C PHE A 218 9.93 -1.90 -12.81
N LYS A 219 8.63 -1.83 -13.07
CA LYS A 219 8.01 -0.93 -14.04
C LYS A 219 7.01 -0.04 -13.31
N ASN A 220 7.13 1.27 -13.48
CA ASN A 220 6.19 2.24 -12.95
C ASN A 220 4.87 2.24 -13.76
N LEU A 221 3.76 2.47 -13.08
CA LEU A 221 2.49 2.87 -13.69
C LEU A 221 2.54 4.38 -13.96
N ALA A 222 2.29 4.78 -15.19
CA ALA A 222 2.49 6.19 -15.60
C ALA A 222 1.56 7.16 -14.87
N GLU A 223 0.38 6.71 -14.49
CA GLU A 223 -0.66 7.47 -13.80
C GLU A 223 -0.40 7.67 -12.30
N GLU A 224 0.53 6.85 -11.71
CA GLU A 224 0.75 6.80 -10.27
C GLU A 224 2.26 6.77 -9.96
N TRP A 225 2.81 7.85 -9.42
CA TRP A 225 4.24 7.95 -9.15
C TRP A 225 4.75 6.93 -8.12
N TRP A 226 3.89 6.43 -7.25
CA TRP A 226 4.20 5.46 -6.18
C TRP A 226 4.15 4.00 -6.62
N HIS A 227 3.44 3.67 -7.71
CA HIS A 227 3.05 2.32 -8.10
C HIS A 227 4.07 1.65 -9.04
N PHE A 228 4.57 0.50 -8.60
CA PHE A 228 5.59 -0.26 -9.33
C PHE A 228 5.28 -1.76 -9.33
N THR A 229 5.39 -2.40 -10.49
CA THR A 229 5.24 -3.85 -10.66
C THR A 229 6.54 -4.46 -11.16
N LEU A 230 6.97 -5.57 -10.56
CA LEU A 230 8.15 -6.33 -11.04
C LEU A 230 7.87 -6.86 -12.46
N ARG A 231 8.79 -6.63 -13.41
CA ARG A 231 8.59 -7.03 -14.82
C ARG A 231 8.44 -8.54 -15.00
N ASN A 232 9.25 -9.31 -14.28
CA ASN A 232 9.25 -10.78 -14.34
C ASN A 232 8.57 -11.34 -13.10
N GLU A 233 7.31 -10.94 -12.85
CA GLU A 233 6.55 -11.44 -11.71
C GLU A 233 6.28 -12.95 -11.84
N PRO A 234 6.43 -13.73 -10.74
CA PRO A 234 6.26 -15.18 -10.80
C PRO A 234 4.81 -15.62 -11.03
N PHE A 235 3.84 -14.76 -10.68
CA PHE A 235 2.41 -15.08 -10.75
C PHE A 235 1.61 -14.11 -11.63
N PRO A 236 1.93 -13.93 -12.94
CA PRO A 236 1.38 -12.84 -13.76
C PRO A 236 -0.13 -12.97 -14.04
N LYS A 237 -0.75 -14.12 -13.70
CA LYS A 237 -2.17 -14.40 -13.97
C LYS A 237 -2.95 -14.85 -12.74
N THR A 238 -2.29 -14.98 -11.56
CA THR A 238 -2.91 -15.47 -10.33
C THR A 238 -3.23 -14.30 -9.41
N TYR A 239 -4.49 -14.13 -9.05
CA TYR A 239 -4.96 -13.14 -8.10
C TYR A 239 -5.26 -13.83 -6.79
N PHE A 240 -4.40 -13.62 -5.81
CA PHE A 240 -4.51 -14.26 -4.50
C PHE A 240 -5.51 -13.53 -3.60
N ASP A 241 -6.05 -14.26 -2.61
CA ASP A 241 -7.03 -13.72 -1.65
C ASP A 241 -6.79 -14.24 -0.21
N PHE A 242 -5.54 -14.45 0.20
CA PHE A 242 -5.23 -14.74 1.59
C PHE A 242 -5.22 -13.47 2.44
N GLU A 243 -5.67 -13.58 3.70
CA GLU A 243 -5.67 -12.42 4.61
C GLU A 243 -4.26 -12.06 5.07
N ILE A 244 -4.03 -10.77 5.30
CA ILE A 244 -2.81 -10.25 5.92
C ILE A 244 -3.01 -10.27 7.45
N LYS A 245 -2.50 -11.33 8.11
CA LYS A 245 -2.67 -11.55 9.57
C LYS A 245 -1.44 -12.20 10.21
#